data_88f16fe7b5425bb708b4e83ab5593ee9
#
_entry.id   88f16fe7b5425bb708b4e83ab5593ee9
#
_cell.length_a   1.000
_cell.length_b   1.000
_cell.length_c   1.000
_cell.angle_alpha   90.00
_cell.angle_beta   90.00
_cell.angle_gamma   90.00
#
_symmetry.space_group_name_H-M   'P 1'
#
loop_
_entity.id
_entity.type
_entity.pdbx_description
1 polymer ?
#
loop_
_entity_poly.entity_id
_entity_poly.type
_entity_poly.pdbx_seq_one_letter_code
_entity_poly.pdbx_strand_id
1 'polypeptide(L)'
;MALRCKSFTTILALLTLSGCTIVPGSHFEGIDSGEQTYNLEQDLEKVNIQIIDSQLLNKQKLAQAAAKPISSSAGLNVSDYEYKLGVGDVLTIGVWDHPELTIPAAVQRTAEFDGFRVQKDGTITYAYAPDIPAAGRTIGQVRDDLVKRLSRVIEDPQVDIKVVGFRSQKAYVTGEVNQPGVYPVTEIPLTLIDALNQAGGLTDAADWRTVTFTRGDKTEVIQLDDFYAHGDISQNRLLQHGDIVHVSRNDAQKVFVLGDVKRAGSVTLNRYGLNLAQALSDTGGLNEATADANGVFVLRKSDLEKTGIIANVYQLHAKNIAAMVLAEQFELQPHDIVYVTSAPLARWNRVISLLLPSVASVDSLDDISSN
;
A
#
# COMPACT_ATOMS: atom_id res chain seq x y z
N MET A 1 17.54 86.76 5.22
CA MET A 1 16.82 85.79 4.36
C MET A 1 17.42 84.35 4.45
N ALA A 2 17.82 83.90 5.65
CA ALA A 2 18.57 82.68 5.86
C ALA A 2 18.03 81.76 7.01
N LEU A 3 16.86 82.10 7.59
CA LEU A 3 16.32 81.38 8.76
C LEU A 3 15.12 80.47 8.46
N ARG A 4 14.61 80.43 7.21
CA ARG A 4 13.44 79.59 6.83
C ARG A 4 13.79 78.27 6.14
N CYS A 5 15.05 78.03 5.80
CA CYS A 5 15.45 76.77 5.06
C CYS A 5 15.85 75.60 5.97
N LYS A 6 16.23 75.86 7.26
CA LYS A 6 16.63 74.81 8.20
C LYS A 6 15.48 74.05 8.83
N SER A 7 14.28 74.63 8.92
CA SER A 7 13.10 73.97 9.47
C SER A 7 12.44 72.94 8.49
N PHE A 8 12.62 73.18 7.20
CA PHE A 8 12.02 72.28 6.19
C PHE A 8 12.81 70.96 6.00
N THR A 9 14.14 71.04 6.15
CA THR A 9 15.02 69.87 6.07
C THR A 9 14.89 68.98 7.29
N THR A 10 14.62 69.47 8.48
CA THR A 10 14.41 68.67 9.69
C THR A 10 13.05 67.96 9.70
N ILE A 11 12.00 68.56 9.14
CA ILE A 11 10.67 67.89 9.00
C ILE A 11 10.70 66.81 7.92
N LEU A 12 11.45 66.99 6.82
CA LEU A 12 11.61 66.02 5.79
C LEU A 12 12.43 64.76 6.24
N ALA A 13 13.42 65.00 7.16
CA ALA A 13 14.23 63.91 7.74
C ALA A 13 13.47 63.08 8.80
N LEU A 14 12.44 63.62 9.47
CA LEU A 14 11.60 62.90 10.42
C LEU A 14 10.50 62.02 9.71
N LEU A 15 10.10 62.39 8.49
CA LEU A 15 9.09 61.61 7.72
C LEU A 15 9.65 60.36 7.04
N THR A 16 10.97 60.21 6.96
CA THR A 16 11.59 59.00 6.33
C THR A 16 11.86 57.85 7.27
N LEU A 17 11.64 57.99 8.59
CA LEU A 17 11.85 56.93 9.59
C LEU A 17 10.60 56.14 9.98
N SER A 18 9.41 56.48 9.47
CA SER A 18 8.16 55.78 9.80
C SER A 18 7.72 54.73 8.76
N GLY A 19 8.59 54.40 7.81
CA GLY A 19 8.26 53.56 6.67
C GLY A 19 8.52 52.05 6.82
N CYS A 20 8.92 51.54 7.99
CA CYS A 20 9.42 50.16 8.09
C CYS A 20 8.70 49.24 9.08
N THR A 21 7.42 49.45 9.40
CA THR A 21 6.72 48.50 10.33
C THR A 21 5.40 47.97 9.85
N ILE A 22 5.07 48.07 8.57
CA ILE A 22 3.93 47.32 8.03
C ILE A 22 4.48 46.09 7.30
N VAL A 23 4.81 45.04 8.06
CA VAL A 23 4.95 43.69 7.52
C VAL A 23 3.55 43.08 7.51
N PRO A 24 2.95 42.80 6.34
CA PRO A 24 1.65 42.16 6.30
C PRO A 24 1.81 40.71 6.79
N GLY A 25 1.15 40.38 7.87
CA GLY A 25 1.07 39.04 8.44
C GLY A 25 0.46 39.12 9.83
N SER A 26 -0.65 38.41 10.03
CA SER A 26 -1.27 38.24 11.35
C SER A 26 -0.32 37.48 12.29
N HIS A 27 -0.28 37.91 13.55
CA HIS A 27 0.55 37.32 14.59
C HIS A 27 -0.20 36.19 15.30
N PHE A 28 0.45 35.03 15.45
CA PHE A 28 0.12 34.06 16.51
C PHE A 28 0.92 34.45 17.75
N GLU A 29 0.25 34.71 18.85
CA GLU A 29 0.89 34.77 20.16
C GLU A 29 1.25 33.33 20.58
N GLY A 30 2.44 33.19 21.15
CA GLY A 30 3.17 31.94 21.33
C GLY A 30 2.35 30.77 21.83
N ILE A 31 2.61 29.61 21.27
CA ILE A 31 2.03 28.33 21.70
C ILE A 31 2.83 27.86 22.92
N ASP A 32 2.30 28.06 24.10
CA ASP A 32 2.67 27.31 25.29
C ASP A 32 1.93 25.98 25.26
N SER A 33 2.66 24.91 25.20
CA SER A 33 2.31 23.47 25.28
C SER A 33 0.80 23.13 25.31
N GLY A 34 0.29 22.47 24.26
CA GLY A 34 -1.05 21.92 24.19
C GLY A 34 -1.60 21.79 22.77
N GLU A 35 -2.69 21.03 22.63
CA GLU A 35 -3.46 20.92 21.39
C GLU A 35 -4.32 22.20 21.23
N GLN A 36 -4.13 22.96 20.17
CA GLN A 36 -4.89 24.19 19.90
C GLN A 36 -5.54 24.13 18.52
N THR A 37 -6.81 24.52 18.46
CA THR A 37 -7.56 24.65 17.21
C THR A 37 -7.66 26.12 16.84
N TYR A 38 -7.16 26.48 15.67
CA TYR A 38 -7.20 27.85 15.15
C TYR A 38 -8.23 28.00 14.05
N ASN A 39 -9.03 29.08 14.13
CA ASN A 39 -9.86 29.53 13.02
C ASN A 39 -9.06 30.56 12.21
N LEU A 40 -8.77 30.28 10.97
CA LEU A 40 -8.17 31.22 10.04
C LEU A 40 -9.25 32.19 9.57
N GLU A 41 -9.02 33.49 9.71
CA GLU A 41 -9.99 34.52 9.32
C GLU A 41 -10.35 34.39 7.83
N GLN A 42 -11.65 34.40 7.55
CA GLN A 42 -12.32 34.37 6.25
C GLN A 42 -12.13 33.09 5.43
N ASP A 43 -13.09 32.17 5.53
CA ASP A 43 -13.34 31.01 4.66
C ASP A 43 -12.28 29.86 4.66
N LEU A 44 -11.33 29.87 5.60
CA LEU A 44 -10.41 28.75 5.78
C LEU A 44 -10.86 27.89 6.96
N GLU A 45 -11.07 26.63 6.67
CA GLU A 45 -11.48 25.58 7.57
C GLU A 45 -10.44 25.37 8.71
N LYS A 46 -10.89 24.76 9.79
CA LYS A 46 -10.11 24.61 11.03
C LYS A 46 -8.83 23.79 10.82
N VAL A 47 -7.75 24.23 11.40
CA VAL A 47 -6.46 23.53 11.44
C VAL A 47 -6.15 23.17 12.89
N ASN A 48 -5.75 21.92 13.15
CA ASN A 48 -5.32 21.45 14.47
C ASN A 48 -3.78 21.45 14.55
N ILE A 49 -3.21 22.18 15.50
CA ILE A 49 -1.75 22.28 15.66
C ILE A 49 -1.33 21.55 16.94
N GLN A 50 -0.34 20.67 16.81
CA GLN A 50 0.21 19.84 17.89
C GLN A 50 1.74 19.90 17.87
N ILE A 51 2.35 19.92 19.06
CA ILE A 51 3.82 19.84 19.18
C ILE A 51 4.23 18.35 19.14
N ILE A 52 5.29 18.05 18.38
CA ILE A 52 5.89 16.72 18.37
C ILE A 52 6.67 16.53 19.68
N ASP A 53 6.05 15.82 20.61
CA ASP A 53 6.60 15.44 21.89
C ASP A 53 6.38 13.94 22.16
N SER A 54 6.90 13.46 23.29
CA SER A 54 6.76 12.06 23.68
C SER A 54 5.30 11.64 23.95
N GLN A 55 4.43 12.58 24.35
CA GLN A 55 3.03 12.29 24.61
C GLN A 55 2.26 12.08 23.29
N LEU A 56 2.48 12.93 22.31
CA LEU A 56 1.92 12.79 20.96
C LEU A 56 2.36 11.46 20.33
N LEU A 57 3.66 11.14 20.38
CA LEU A 57 4.20 9.90 19.81
C LEU A 57 3.60 8.66 20.49
N ASN A 58 3.44 8.68 21.81
CA ASN A 58 2.79 7.58 22.52
C ASN A 58 1.31 7.47 22.16
N LYS A 59 0.58 8.61 22.06
CA LYS A 59 -0.81 8.63 21.61
C LYS A 59 -0.96 8.05 20.21
N GLN A 60 -0.08 8.39 19.27
CA GLN A 60 -0.07 7.86 17.91
C GLN A 60 0.22 6.35 17.88
N LYS A 61 1.22 5.87 18.62
CA LYS A 61 1.55 4.44 18.75
C LYS A 61 0.37 3.63 19.30
N LEU A 62 -0.29 4.14 20.34
CA LEU A 62 -1.47 3.50 20.92
C LEU A 62 -2.65 3.50 19.95
N ALA A 63 -2.87 4.57 19.22
CA ALA A 63 -3.91 4.64 18.19
C ALA A 63 -3.65 3.67 17.03
N GLN A 64 -2.40 3.56 16.57
CA GLN A 64 -2.01 2.56 15.57
C GLN A 64 -2.20 1.13 16.07
N ALA A 65 -1.79 0.85 17.30
CA ALA A 65 -1.99 -0.48 17.91
C ALA A 65 -3.49 -0.83 18.08
N ALA A 66 -4.32 0.15 18.41
CA ALA A 66 -5.77 -0.03 18.53
C ALA A 66 -6.49 -0.14 17.18
N ALA A 67 -5.95 0.50 16.14
CA ALA A 67 -6.48 0.45 14.77
C ALA A 67 -6.09 -0.85 14.04
N LYS A 68 -5.07 -1.58 14.54
CA LYS A 68 -4.78 -2.92 14.02
C LYS A 68 -5.98 -3.82 14.38
N PRO A 69 -6.74 -4.32 13.38
CA PRO A 69 -7.75 -5.31 13.68
C PRO A 69 -7.02 -6.44 14.39
N ILE A 70 -7.55 -6.86 15.54
CA ILE A 70 -7.15 -8.14 16.13
C ILE A 70 -7.50 -9.14 15.04
N SER A 71 -6.49 -9.56 14.29
CA SER A 71 -6.68 -10.51 13.22
C SER A 71 -7.36 -11.70 13.87
N SER A 72 -8.65 -11.85 13.61
CA SER A 72 -9.31 -13.10 13.93
C SER A 72 -8.40 -14.16 13.31
N SER A 73 -7.91 -15.06 14.10
CA SER A 73 -7.03 -16.17 13.71
C SER A 73 -7.78 -17.19 12.83
N ALA A 74 -8.48 -16.72 11.82
CA ALA A 74 -8.82 -17.51 10.65
C ALA A 74 -7.48 -17.73 9.91
N GLY A 75 -6.57 -18.45 10.61
CA GLY A 75 -5.34 -18.90 10.02
C GLY A 75 -5.68 -19.61 8.73
N LEU A 76 -4.80 -19.51 7.76
CA LEU A 76 -4.87 -20.26 6.51
C LEU A 76 -5.21 -21.72 6.86
N ASN A 77 -6.46 -22.09 6.65
CA ASN A 77 -6.86 -23.50 6.85
C ASN A 77 -6.46 -24.28 5.58
N VAL A 78 -5.14 -24.51 5.48
CA VAL A 78 -4.53 -25.25 4.38
C VAL A 78 -4.85 -26.73 4.48
N SER A 79 -5.16 -27.22 5.69
CA SER A 79 -5.45 -28.65 5.94
C SER A 79 -6.69 -29.17 5.22
N ASP A 80 -7.65 -28.30 4.95
CA ASP A 80 -8.92 -28.68 4.31
C ASP A 80 -8.93 -28.35 2.80
N TYR A 81 -7.77 -27.97 2.25
CA TYR A 81 -7.66 -27.66 0.83
C TYR A 81 -7.70 -28.94 0.00
N GLU A 82 -8.65 -29.02 -0.90
CA GLU A 82 -8.73 -30.05 -1.94
C GLU A 82 -8.88 -29.42 -3.32
N TYR A 83 -8.00 -29.81 -4.23
CA TYR A 83 -8.11 -29.39 -5.62
C TYR A 83 -9.32 -30.05 -6.27
N LYS A 84 -10.17 -29.26 -6.90
CA LYS A 84 -11.29 -29.75 -7.71
C LYS A 84 -10.96 -29.56 -9.17
N LEU A 85 -11.07 -30.64 -9.93
CA LEU A 85 -10.85 -30.61 -11.36
C LEU A 85 -11.79 -29.62 -12.05
N GLY A 86 -11.32 -29.02 -13.11
CA GLY A 86 -12.11 -28.11 -13.93
C GLY A 86 -11.92 -28.34 -15.42
N VAL A 87 -12.76 -27.69 -16.20
CA VAL A 87 -12.72 -27.81 -17.67
C VAL A 87 -11.35 -27.33 -18.20
N GLY A 88 -10.71 -28.20 -18.99
CA GLY A 88 -9.38 -27.90 -19.55
C GLY A 88 -8.23 -28.57 -18.83
N ASP A 89 -8.41 -29.09 -17.60
CA ASP A 89 -7.39 -29.86 -16.90
C ASP A 89 -7.07 -31.15 -17.68
N VAL A 90 -5.83 -31.59 -17.57
CA VAL A 90 -5.34 -32.78 -18.26
C VAL A 90 -4.91 -33.79 -17.23
N LEU A 91 -5.47 -35.01 -17.33
CA LEU A 91 -5.21 -36.14 -16.45
C LEU A 91 -4.38 -37.20 -17.16
N THR A 92 -3.52 -37.85 -16.42
CA THR A 92 -2.97 -39.15 -16.81
C THR A 92 -3.66 -40.23 -15.97
N ILE A 93 -4.11 -41.27 -16.63
CA ILE A 93 -4.80 -42.41 -16.03
C ILE A 93 -4.04 -43.66 -16.38
N GLY A 94 -3.61 -44.40 -15.37
CA GLY A 94 -2.99 -45.70 -15.49
C GLY A 94 -3.83 -46.76 -14.82
N VAL A 95 -3.94 -47.92 -15.44
CA VAL A 95 -4.54 -49.11 -14.83
C VAL A 95 -3.44 -50.18 -14.73
N TRP A 96 -3.17 -50.62 -13.51
CA TRP A 96 -2.14 -51.63 -13.24
C TRP A 96 -2.47 -52.95 -13.91
N ASP A 97 -1.45 -53.64 -14.43
CA ASP A 97 -1.54 -54.90 -15.16
C ASP A 97 -2.33 -54.82 -16.48
N HIS A 98 -2.74 -53.59 -16.91
CA HIS A 98 -3.47 -53.35 -18.15
C HIS A 98 -2.77 -52.27 -19.00
N PRO A 99 -1.58 -52.57 -19.58
CA PRO A 99 -0.83 -51.59 -20.37
C PRO A 99 -1.58 -51.10 -21.62
N GLU A 100 -2.50 -51.92 -22.15
CA GLU A 100 -3.35 -51.55 -23.28
C GLU A 100 -4.37 -50.46 -22.97
N LEU A 101 -4.64 -50.19 -21.69
CA LEU A 101 -5.51 -49.12 -21.23
C LEU A 101 -4.75 -47.86 -20.86
N THR A 102 -3.42 -47.96 -20.70
CA THR A 102 -2.56 -46.81 -20.48
C THR A 102 -2.21 -46.23 -21.84
N ILE A 103 -2.26 -44.91 -21.97
CA ILE A 103 -1.85 -44.24 -23.22
C ILE A 103 -0.40 -44.65 -23.53
N PRO A 104 -0.12 -45.28 -24.71
CA PRO A 104 1.25 -45.63 -25.06
C PRO A 104 2.09 -44.37 -25.07
N ALA A 105 3.13 -44.34 -24.27
CA ALA A 105 4.12 -43.26 -24.33
C ALA A 105 4.77 -43.27 -25.72
N ALA A 106 4.25 -42.50 -26.65
CA ALA A 106 4.90 -42.27 -27.93
C ALA A 106 6.21 -41.51 -27.65
N VAL A 107 7.28 -41.95 -28.27
CA VAL A 107 8.68 -41.67 -27.98
C VAL A 107 9.08 -40.15 -27.98
N GLN A 108 8.15 -39.21 -28.21
CA GLN A 108 8.40 -37.78 -28.25
C GLN A 108 7.21 -36.90 -27.79
N ARG A 109 6.23 -37.45 -27.07
CA ARG A 109 5.08 -36.67 -26.57
C ARG A 109 5.12 -36.58 -25.06
N THR A 110 4.75 -35.42 -24.54
CA THR A 110 4.63 -35.20 -23.08
C THR A 110 3.24 -35.66 -22.64
N ALA A 111 3.12 -36.17 -21.41
CA ALA A 111 1.84 -36.59 -20.82
C ALA A 111 0.79 -35.46 -20.83
N GLU A 112 1.24 -34.21 -20.87
CA GLU A 112 0.39 -33.03 -20.95
C GLU A 112 -0.34 -32.91 -22.32
N PHE A 113 0.25 -33.44 -23.41
CA PHE A 113 -0.38 -33.43 -24.74
C PHE A 113 -1.24 -34.66 -25.00
N ASP A 114 -0.87 -35.79 -24.42
CA ASP A 114 -1.54 -37.07 -24.66
C ASP A 114 -2.50 -37.49 -23.53
N GLY A 115 -2.62 -36.69 -22.47
CA GLY A 115 -3.49 -36.96 -21.33
C GLY A 115 -4.99 -36.80 -21.65
N PHE A 116 -5.81 -37.29 -20.73
CA PHE A 116 -7.26 -37.17 -20.77
C PHE A 116 -7.68 -35.77 -20.33
N ARG A 117 -8.18 -34.98 -21.28
CA ARG A 117 -8.62 -33.60 -20.99
C ARG A 117 -10.04 -33.60 -20.44
N VAL A 118 -10.30 -32.83 -19.39
CA VAL A 118 -11.66 -32.51 -18.97
C VAL A 118 -12.31 -31.64 -20.03
N GLN A 119 -13.35 -32.16 -20.65
CA GLN A 119 -14.05 -31.55 -21.79
C GLN A 119 -14.94 -30.38 -21.32
N LYS A 120 -15.50 -29.66 -22.29
CA LYS A 120 -16.34 -28.49 -22.02
C LYS A 120 -17.62 -28.82 -21.24
N ASP A 121 -18.12 -30.03 -21.42
CA ASP A 121 -19.29 -30.59 -20.67
C ASP A 121 -18.93 -31.04 -19.24
N GLY A 122 -17.66 -30.90 -18.84
CA GLY A 122 -17.17 -31.31 -17.53
C GLY A 122 -16.84 -32.77 -17.36
N THR A 123 -16.83 -33.53 -18.46
CA THR A 123 -16.56 -35.00 -18.44
C THR A 123 -15.17 -35.33 -18.98
N ILE A 124 -14.68 -36.53 -18.68
CA ILE A 124 -13.55 -37.17 -19.34
C ILE A 124 -14.05 -38.45 -20.03
N THR A 125 -13.44 -38.79 -21.16
CA THR A 125 -13.71 -40.06 -21.85
C THR A 125 -12.52 -40.97 -21.67
N TYR A 126 -12.78 -42.17 -21.16
CA TYR A 126 -11.79 -43.24 -20.98
C TYR A 126 -12.27 -44.55 -21.61
N ALA A 127 -11.34 -45.45 -21.93
CA ALA A 127 -11.68 -46.74 -22.50
C ALA A 127 -12.66 -47.52 -21.59
N TYR A 128 -13.73 -48.05 -22.14
CA TYR A 128 -14.82 -48.74 -21.42
C TYR A 128 -15.59 -47.90 -20.38
N ALA A 129 -15.26 -46.65 -20.22
CA ALA A 129 -15.89 -45.74 -19.27
C ALA A 129 -16.08 -44.34 -19.90
N PRO A 130 -17.01 -44.15 -20.84
CA PRO A 130 -17.30 -42.87 -21.44
C PRO A 130 -17.99 -41.93 -20.43
N ASP A 131 -17.89 -40.64 -20.67
CA ASP A 131 -18.63 -39.56 -19.98
C ASP A 131 -18.53 -39.62 -18.44
N ILE A 132 -17.30 -39.71 -17.92
CA ILE A 132 -17.04 -39.65 -16.47
C ILE A 132 -17.11 -38.21 -16.02
N PRO A 133 -18.02 -37.82 -15.12
CA PRO A 133 -18.05 -36.50 -14.55
C PRO A 133 -16.76 -36.20 -13.79
N ALA A 134 -16.05 -35.13 -14.17
CA ALA A 134 -14.77 -34.76 -13.57
C ALA A 134 -14.79 -33.32 -13.02
N ALA A 135 -15.40 -32.37 -13.72
CA ALA A 135 -15.46 -30.99 -13.28
C ALA A 135 -16.18 -30.83 -11.94
N GLY A 136 -15.56 -30.07 -11.01
CA GLY A 136 -16.06 -29.85 -9.66
C GLY A 136 -15.80 -30.98 -8.67
N ARG A 137 -15.17 -32.08 -9.12
CA ARG A 137 -14.82 -33.25 -8.30
C ARG A 137 -13.35 -33.30 -7.96
N THR A 138 -13.02 -33.98 -6.87
CA THR A 138 -11.64 -34.31 -6.53
C THR A 138 -11.14 -35.50 -7.36
N ILE A 139 -9.81 -35.66 -7.44
CA ILE A 139 -9.16 -36.79 -8.10
C ILE A 139 -9.66 -38.11 -7.51
N GLY A 140 -9.80 -38.19 -6.18
CA GLY A 140 -10.32 -39.37 -5.48
C GLY A 140 -11.72 -39.76 -5.93
N GLN A 141 -12.63 -38.80 -6.03
CA GLN A 141 -14.01 -39.03 -6.46
C GLN A 141 -14.09 -39.53 -7.93
N VAL A 142 -13.22 -38.98 -8.80
CA VAL A 142 -13.16 -39.43 -10.21
C VAL A 142 -12.56 -40.79 -10.31
N ARG A 143 -11.50 -41.09 -9.54
CA ARG A 143 -10.91 -42.44 -9.47
C ARG A 143 -11.93 -43.49 -9.02
N ASP A 144 -12.67 -43.24 -7.96
CA ASP A 144 -13.63 -44.17 -7.40
C ASP A 144 -14.79 -44.45 -8.40
N ASP A 145 -15.23 -43.42 -9.15
CA ASP A 145 -16.24 -43.61 -10.23
C ASP A 145 -15.66 -44.41 -11.39
N LEU A 146 -14.39 -44.15 -11.77
CA LEU A 146 -13.73 -44.90 -12.84
C LEU A 146 -13.53 -46.36 -12.45
N VAL A 147 -13.05 -46.68 -11.24
CA VAL A 147 -12.93 -48.03 -10.72
C VAL A 147 -14.27 -48.76 -10.78
N LYS A 148 -15.36 -48.14 -10.32
CA LYS A 148 -16.71 -48.71 -10.34
C LYS A 148 -17.19 -49.03 -11.77
N ARG A 149 -16.83 -48.23 -12.75
CA ARG A 149 -17.21 -48.45 -14.15
C ARG A 149 -16.37 -49.57 -14.78
N LEU A 150 -15.05 -49.56 -14.53
CA LEU A 150 -14.12 -50.55 -15.04
C LEU A 150 -14.36 -51.95 -14.43
N SER A 151 -14.79 -52.05 -13.18
CA SER A 151 -15.13 -53.35 -12.52
C SER A 151 -16.21 -54.13 -13.21
N ARG A 152 -16.90 -53.55 -14.20
CA ARG A 152 -17.86 -54.28 -15.05
C ARG A 152 -17.18 -55.11 -16.16
N VAL A 153 -15.92 -54.78 -16.48
CA VAL A 153 -15.18 -55.33 -17.60
C VAL A 153 -13.87 -55.95 -17.17
N ILE A 154 -13.28 -55.44 -16.08
CA ILE A 154 -11.99 -55.85 -15.53
C ILE A 154 -12.20 -56.32 -14.09
N GLU A 155 -11.59 -57.44 -13.73
CA GLU A 155 -11.60 -57.93 -12.36
C GLU A 155 -10.61 -57.13 -11.50
N ASP A 156 -11.07 -56.54 -10.40
CA ASP A 156 -10.29 -55.74 -9.42
C ASP A 156 -9.35 -54.66 -10.01
N PRO A 157 -9.88 -53.70 -10.79
CA PRO A 157 -9.04 -52.70 -11.47
C PRO A 157 -8.37 -51.75 -10.48
N GLN A 158 -7.03 -51.71 -10.48
CA GLN A 158 -6.23 -50.78 -9.71
C GLN A 158 -5.92 -49.54 -10.57
N VAL A 159 -6.51 -48.40 -10.21
CA VAL A 159 -6.44 -47.16 -11.01
C VAL A 159 -5.62 -46.08 -10.30
N ASP A 160 -4.66 -45.53 -11.01
CA ASP A 160 -3.91 -44.32 -10.61
C ASP A 160 -4.29 -43.15 -11.52
N ILE A 161 -4.62 -41.99 -10.93
CA ILE A 161 -4.95 -40.76 -11.66
C ILE A 161 -4.07 -39.64 -11.15
N LYS A 162 -3.43 -38.92 -12.07
CA LYS A 162 -2.61 -37.71 -11.78
C LYS A 162 -3.03 -36.58 -12.67
N VAL A 163 -3.03 -35.34 -12.13
CA VAL A 163 -3.17 -34.13 -12.94
C VAL A 163 -1.79 -33.78 -13.48
N VAL A 164 -1.64 -33.71 -14.79
CA VAL A 164 -0.40 -33.36 -15.48
C VAL A 164 -0.47 -31.97 -16.13
N GLY A 165 -1.68 -31.42 -16.21
CA GLY A 165 -1.88 -30.06 -16.70
C GLY A 165 -2.98 -29.35 -15.93
N PHE A 166 -2.60 -28.42 -15.04
CA PHE A 166 -3.51 -27.55 -14.29
C PHE A 166 -3.85 -26.32 -15.14
N ARG A 167 -4.99 -26.33 -15.81
CA ARG A 167 -5.37 -25.28 -16.78
C ARG A 167 -6.68 -24.60 -16.42
N SER A 168 -7.47 -25.20 -15.55
CA SER A 168 -8.80 -24.73 -15.23
C SER A 168 -8.81 -23.61 -14.21
N GLN A 169 -7.99 -23.70 -13.18
CA GLN A 169 -7.96 -22.77 -12.07
C GLN A 169 -6.71 -21.88 -12.13
N LYS A 170 -6.93 -20.56 -12.05
CA LYS A 170 -5.88 -19.55 -12.24
C LYS A 170 -6.10 -18.39 -11.32
N ALA A 171 -5.02 -17.89 -10.73
CA ALA A 171 -4.96 -16.58 -10.08
C ALA A 171 -4.11 -15.63 -10.94
N TYR A 172 -4.30 -14.35 -10.75
CA TYR A 172 -3.65 -13.29 -11.52
C TYR A 172 -2.79 -12.44 -10.58
N VAL A 173 -1.51 -12.26 -10.92
CA VAL A 173 -0.61 -11.34 -10.23
C VAL A 173 -0.24 -10.23 -11.20
N THR A 174 -0.51 -8.99 -10.81
CA THR A 174 -0.39 -7.81 -11.68
C THR A 174 0.31 -6.67 -10.96
N GLY A 175 0.75 -5.67 -11.71
CA GLY A 175 1.42 -4.48 -11.17
C GLY A 175 2.91 -4.68 -10.96
N GLU A 176 3.46 -4.12 -9.90
CA GLU A 176 4.89 -4.00 -9.64
C GLU A 176 5.48 -5.27 -9.00
N VAL A 177 5.44 -6.36 -9.75
CA VAL A 177 6.16 -7.61 -9.48
C VAL A 177 7.13 -7.91 -10.61
N ASN A 178 8.17 -8.69 -10.35
CA ASN A 178 9.19 -8.97 -11.38
C ASN A 178 8.63 -9.75 -12.58
N GLN A 179 7.65 -10.64 -12.35
CA GLN A 179 7.01 -11.47 -13.38
C GLN A 179 5.48 -11.40 -13.23
N PRO A 180 4.84 -10.32 -13.66
CA PRO A 180 3.37 -10.26 -13.67
C PRO A 180 2.81 -11.30 -14.63
N GLY A 181 1.71 -11.95 -14.26
CA GLY A 181 1.18 -13.03 -15.08
C GLY A 181 0.03 -13.81 -14.47
N VAL A 182 -0.19 -14.97 -15.05
CA VAL A 182 -1.23 -15.90 -14.65
C VAL A 182 -0.58 -17.11 -13.98
N TYR A 183 -0.99 -17.40 -12.77
CA TYR A 183 -0.45 -18.46 -11.94
C TYR A 183 -1.49 -19.57 -11.76
N PRO A 184 -1.17 -20.81 -12.11
CA PRO A 184 -2.11 -21.93 -11.94
C PRO A 184 -2.29 -22.21 -10.44
N VAL A 185 -3.54 -22.40 -10.05
CA VAL A 185 -3.90 -22.99 -8.76
C VAL A 185 -3.89 -24.50 -8.95
N THR A 186 -3.09 -25.21 -8.15
CA THR A 186 -2.81 -26.65 -8.31
C THR A 186 -3.29 -27.45 -7.11
N GLU A 187 -2.94 -28.74 -7.04
CA GLU A 187 -3.15 -29.58 -5.85
C GLU A 187 -2.36 -29.09 -4.62
N ILE A 188 -1.30 -28.28 -4.84
CA ILE A 188 -0.58 -27.59 -3.77
C ILE A 188 -1.27 -26.25 -3.53
N PRO A 189 -1.71 -25.99 -2.30
CA PRO A 189 -2.35 -24.72 -1.97
C PRO A 189 -1.48 -23.54 -2.35
N LEU A 190 -2.01 -22.63 -3.16
CA LEU A 190 -1.32 -21.39 -3.54
C LEU A 190 -1.78 -20.26 -2.65
N THR A 191 -0.88 -19.70 -1.84
CA THR A 191 -1.18 -18.54 -1.04
C THR A 191 -0.80 -17.24 -1.76
N LEU A 192 -1.29 -16.09 -1.27
CA LEU A 192 -0.93 -14.77 -1.78
C LEU A 192 0.59 -14.57 -1.76
N ILE A 193 1.25 -14.93 -0.65
CA ILE A 193 2.71 -14.79 -0.52
C ILE A 193 3.44 -15.73 -1.47
N ASP A 194 2.95 -16.98 -1.65
CA ASP A 194 3.54 -17.91 -2.63
C ASP A 194 3.43 -17.36 -4.05
N ALA A 195 2.28 -16.78 -4.40
CA ALA A 195 2.07 -16.18 -5.72
C ALA A 195 2.98 -14.99 -5.96
N LEU A 196 3.17 -14.11 -4.97
CA LEU A 196 4.13 -13.01 -5.04
C LEU A 196 5.57 -13.51 -5.20
N ASN A 197 5.95 -14.56 -4.46
CA ASN A 197 7.28 -15.19 -4.56
C ASN A 197 7.48 -15.85 -5.92
N GLN A 198 6.47 -16.58 -6.44
CA GLN A 198 6.52 -17.16 -7.79
C GLN A 198 6.59 -16.08 -8.87
N ALA A 199 5.99 -14.92 -8.64
CA ALA A 199 6.13 -13.74 -9.51
C ALA A 199 7.51 -13.06 -9.40
N GLY A 200 8.49 -13.68 -8.72
CA GLY A 200 9.85 -13.16 -8.56
C GLY A 200 9.97 -12.07 -7.51
N GLY A 201 8.95 -11.88 -6.67
CA GLY A 201 8.89 -10.83 -5.65
C GLY A 201 8.51 -9.47 -6.20
N LEU A 202 8.48 -8.49 -5.32
CA LEU A 202 8.13 -7.10 -5.61
C LEU A 202 9.31 -6.37 -6.29
N THR A 203 9.01 -5.42 -7.18
CA THR A 203 10.03 -4.53 -7.78
C THR A 203 10.44 -3.43 -6.79
N ASP A 204 11.52 -2.71 -7.10
CA ASP A 204 11.94 -1.54 -6.32
C ASP A 204 10.91 -0.38 -6.38
N ALA A 205 10.10 -0.35 -7.43
CA ALA A 205 9.04 0.64 -7.61
C ALA A 205 7.69 0.23 -6.97
N ALA A 206 7.63 -0.93 -6.33
CA ALA A 206 6.41 -1.44 -5.69
C ALA A 206 6.08 -0.73 -4.38
N ASP A 207 4.80 -0.62 -4.07
CA ASP A 207 4.37 -0.35 -2.69
C ASP A 207 4.55 -1.63 -1.86
N TRP A 208 5.59 -1.65 -1.03
CA TRP A 208 5.97 -2.79 -0.19
C TRP A 208 5.05 -3.01 1.02
N ARG A 209 4.16 -2.06 1.30
CA ARG A 209 3.32 -2.10 2.51
C ARG A 209 1.97 -2.74 2.24
N THR A 210 1.43 -2.51 1.04
CA THR A 210 0.07 -2.91 0.73
C THR A 210 -0.04 -3.62 -0.62
N VAL A 211 -0.97 -4.56 -0.67
CA VAL A 211 -1.39 -5.24 -1.90
C VAL A 211 -2.90 -5.20 -1.97
N THR A 212 -3.42 -4.92 -3.15
CA THR A 212 -4.86 -5.02 -3.41
C THR A 212 -5.20 -6.44 -3.82
N PHE A 213 -6.07 -7.08 -3.06
CA PHE A 213 -6.59 -8.42 -3.33
C PHE A 213 -8.05 -8.34 -3.74
N THR A 214 -8.40 -8.92 -4.89
CA THR A 214 -9.77 -8.93 -5.41
C THR A 214 -10.24 -10.37 -5.62
N ARG A 215 -11.40 -10.70 -5.06
CA ARG A 215 -12.13 -11.97 -5.25
C ARG A 215 -13.56 -11.70 -5.64
N GLY A 216 -13.93 -12.04 -6.88
CA GLY A 216 -15.23 -11.66 -7.44
C GLY A 216 -15.43 -10.15 -7.40
N ASP A 217 -16.49 -9.69 -6.74
CA ASP A 217 -16.82 -8.26 -6.60
C ASP A 217 -16.23 -7.60 -5.34
N LYS A 218 -15.47 -8.37 -4.54
CA LYS A 218 -14.90 -7.87 -3.29
C LYS A 218 -13.43 -7.54 -3.47
N THR A 219 -13.06 -6.34 -3.07
CA THR A 219 -11.68 -5.88 -3.04
C THR A 219 -11.29 -5.53 -1.62
N GLU A 220 -10.15 -6.01 -1.17
CA GLU A 220 -9.54 -5.69 0.13
C GLU A 220 -8.08 -5.28 -0.03
N VAL A 221 -7.60 -4.46 0.89
CA VAL A 221 -6.19 -4.08 0.97
C VAL A 221 -5.52 -4.94 2.04
N ILE A 222 -4.53 -5.71 1.63
CA ILE A 222 -3.73 -6.57 2.49
C ILE A 222 -2.49 -5.80 2.94
N GLN A 223 -2.20 -5.83 4.24
CA GLN A 223 -1.02 -5.18 4.82
C GLN A 223 0.17 -6.14 4.77
N LEU A 224 1.05 -5.97 3.80
CA LEU A 224 2.25 -6.81 3.64
C LEU A 224 3.33 -6.50 4.69
N ASP A 225 3.39 -5.26 5.17
CA ASP A 225 4.31 -4.85 6.23
C ASP A 225 4.03 -5.59 7.54
N ASP A 226 2.77 -5.83 7.89
CA ASP A 226 2.42 -6.64 9.05
C ASP A 226 2.89 -8.09 8.91
N PHE A 227 2.82 -8.64 7.71
CA PHE A 227 3.36 -9.98 7.43
C PHE A 227 4.90 -10.00 7.51
N TYR A 228 5.59 -9.09 6.80
CA TYR A 228 7.06 -9.14 6.70
C TYR A 228 7.78 -8.63 7.96
N ALA A 229 7.26 -7.59 8.61
CA ALA A 229 7.89 -6.98 9.76
C ALA A 229 7.46 -7.61 11.09
N HIS A 230 6.24 -8.13 11.18
CA HIS A 230 5.66 -8.63 12.44
C HIS A 230 5.31 -10.12 12.38
N GLY A 231 5.46 -10.79 11.23
CA GLY A 231 5.12 -12.21 11.08
C GLY A 231 3.62 -12.51 11.16
N ASP A 232 2.77 -11.52 10.88
CA ASP A 232 1.32 -11.72 10.91
C ASP A 232 0.83 -12.53 9.71
N ILE A 233 0.73 -13.85 9.92
CA ILE A 233 0.26 -14.80 8.90
C ILE A 233 -1.22 -14.63 8.55
N SER A 234 -2.02 -13.88 9.35
CA SER A 234 -3.43 -13.64 9.07
C SER A 234 -3.64 -12.79 7.82
N GLN A 235 -2.63 -12.06 7.38
CA GLN A 235 -2.64 -11.29 6.15
C GLN A 235 -2.49 -12.16 4.89
N ASN A 236 -1.95 -13.37 5.01
CA ASN A 236 -1.84 -14.29 3.90
C ASN A 236 -3.21 -14.88 3.52
N ARG A 237 -3.53 -14.96 2.25
CA ARG A 237 -4.79 -15.48 1.72
C ARG A 237 -4.52 -16.70 0.86
N LEU A 238 -5.36 -17.73 1.02
CA LEU A 238 -5.39 -18.85 0.07
C LEU A 238 -6.05 -18.37 -1.23
N LEU A 239 -5.33 -18.47 -2.35
CA LEU A 239 -5.82 -18.07 -3.65
C LEU A 239 -6.76 -19.09 -4.25
N GLN A 240 -7.76 -18.62 -4.97
CA GLN A 240 -8.77 -19.39 -5.69
C GLN A 240 -8.82 -18.96 -7.15
N HIS A 241 -9.55 -19.72 -7.95
CA HIS A 241 -9.78 -19.35 -9.34
C HIS A 241 -10.42 -17.98 -9.48
N GLY A 242 -9.80 -17.14 -10.33
CA GLY A 242 -10.28 -15.79 -10.62
C GLY A 242 -9.77 -14.71 -9.67
N ASP A 243 -9.03 -15.07 -8.63
CA ASP A 243 -8.44 -14.06 -7.73
C ASP A 243 -7.40 -13.20 -8.44
N ILE A 244 -7.39 -11.93 -8.10
CA ILE A 244 -6.43 -10.94 -8.61
C ILE A 244 -5.65 -10.36 -7.44
N VAL A 245 -4.33 -10.46 -7.52
CA VAL A 245 -3.38 -9.82 -6.62
C VAL A 245 -2.72 -8.68 -7.40
N HIS A 246 -2.97 -7.44 -6.99
CA HIS A 246 -2.41 -6.26 -7.65
C HIS A 246 -1.46 -5.53 -6.73
N VAL A 247 -0.23 -5.35 -7.18
CA VAL A 247 0.80 -4.58 -6.48
C VAL A 247 0.88 -3.20 -7.10
N SER A 248 0.54 -2.19 -6.32
CA SER A 248 0.58 -0.79 -6.76
C SER A 248 2.03 -0.27 -6.81
N ARG A 249 2.23 0.82 -7.56
CA ARG A 249 3.51 1.56 -7.54
C ARG A 249 3.61 2.41 -6.27
N ASN A 250 4.83 2.63 -5.81
CA ASN A 250 5.12 3.53 -4.70
C ASN A 250 5.21 5.02 -5.12
N ASP A 251 4.94 5.35 -6.38
CA ASP A 251 5.05 6.73 -6.90
C ASP A 251 4.14 7.72 -6.17
N ALA A 252 2.97 7.25 -5.74
CA ALA A 252 2.04 8.03 -4.92
C ALA A 252 2.47 8.11 -3.45
N GLN A 253 3.42 7.27 -3.02
CA GLN A 253 3.90 7.19 -1.65
C GLN A 253 5.04 8.20 -1.41
N LYS A 254 4.74 9.48 -1.55
CA LYS A 254 5.73 10.57 -1.44
C LYS A 254 5.38 11.53 -0.32
N VAL A 255 6.40 12.10 0.28
CA VAL A 255 6.36 13.24 1.18
C VAL A 255 7.02 14.42 0.48
N PHE A 256 6.48 15.60 0.65
CA PHE A 256 7.04 16.82 0.07
C PHE A 256 7.81 17.60 1.15
N VAL A 257 9.08 17.86 0.93
CA VAL A 257 9.91 18.66 1.83
C VAL A 257 10.19 20.00 1.17
N LEU A 258 9.70 21.07 1.78
CA LEU A 258 9.67 22.42 1.24
C LEU A 258 10.23 23.43 2.24
N GLY A 259 10.47 24.65 1.76
CA GLY A 259 10.96 25.74 2.59
C GLY A 259 12.47 25.79 2.70
N ASP A 260 13.00 26.15 3.87
CA ASP A 260 14.40 26.46 4.09
C ASP A 260 15.25 25.20 4.43
N VAL A 261 15.26 24.28 3.49
CA VAL A 261 16.11 23.09 3.45
C VAL A 261 17.14 23.23 2.34
N LYS A 262 18.25 22.47 2.40
CA LYS A 262 19.30 22.58 1.38
C LYS A 262 18.84 22.16 -0.01
N ARG A 263 17.91 21.19 -0.12
CA ARG A 263 17.36 20.71 -1.39
C ARG A 263 15.88 20.38 -1.22
N ALA A 264 15.02 21.36 -1.49
CA ALA A 264 13.57 21.11 -1.49
C ALA A 264 13.18 20.10 -2.59
N GLY A 265 12.22 19.21 -2.29
CA GLY A 265 11.78 18.19 -3.23
C GLY A 265 10.85 17.18 -2.61
N SER A 266 10.55 16.12 -3.35
CA SER A 266 9.78 14.98 -2.86
C SER A 266 10.70 13.83 -2.46
N VAL A 267 10.37 13.16 -1.36
CA VAL A 267 11.04 11.96 -0.85
C VAL A 267 10.04 10.81 -0.90
N THR A 268 10.40 9.71 -1.56
CA THR A 268 9.54 8.52 -1.64
C THR A 268 9.68 7.68 -0.37
N LEU A 269 8.58 7.20 0.17
CA LEU A 269 8.60 6.26 1.27
C LEU A 269 9.21 4.93 0.81
N ASN A 270 10.17 4.43 1.56
CA ASN A 270 10.76 3.12 1.31
C ASN A 270 9.98 2.00 2.02
N ARG A 271 10.41 0.74 1.84
CA ARG A 271 9.76 -0.43 2.45
C ARG A 271 9.66 -0.41 3.98
N TYR A 272 10.49 0.38 4.65
CA TYR A 272 10.50 0.53 6.10
C TYR A 272 9.76 1.78 6.58
N GLY A 273 9.04 2.46 5.66
CA GLY A 273 8.44 3.76 5.93
C GLY A 273 9.44 4.91 5.74
N LEU A 274 9.06 6.08 6.22
CA LEU A 274 9.88 7.29 6.21
C LEU A 274 9.58 8.09 7.48
N ASN A 275 10.59 8.38 8.28
CA ASN A 275 10.44 9.27 9.42
C ASN A 275 10.88 10.70 9.11
N LEU A 276 10.52 11.63 9.98
CA LEU A 276 10.80 13.06 9.76
C LEU A 276 12.30 13.35 9.71
N ALA A 277 13.12 12.66 10.52
CA ALA A 277 14.56 12.85 10.52
C ALA A 277 15.19 12.38 9.19
N GLN A 278 14.74 11.26 8.65
CA GLN A 278 15.18 10.75 7.35
C GLN A 278 14.78 11.71 6.23
N ALA A 279 13.52 12.19 6.20
CA ALA A 279 13.05 13.10 5.16
C ALA A 279 13.88 14.41 5.14
N LEU A 280 14.19 14.96 6.32
CA LEU A 280 15.06 16.11 6.42
C LEU A 280 16.50 15.79 5.98
N SER A 281 17.03 14.63 6.36
CA SER A 281 18.38 14.19 5.96
C SER A 281 18.52 13.99 4.45
N ASP A 282 17.55 13.35 3.80
CA ASP A 282 17.54 13.10 2.36
C ASP A 282 17.51 14.39 1.53
N THR A 283 16.92 15.45 2.10
CA THR A 283 16.93 16.80 1.52
C THR A 283 18.16 17.62 1.90
N GLY A 284 19.15 17.00 2.55
CA GLY A 284 20.44 17.64 2.93
C GLY A 284 20.39 18.38 4.25
N GLY A 285 19.32 18.27 5.01
CA GLY A 285 19.12 18.93 6.30
C GLY A 285 18.60 20.35 6.18
N LEU A 286 18.42 20.98 7.36
CA LEU A 286 18.05 22.38 7.45
C LEU A 286 19.17 23.27 6.88
N ASN A 287 18.79 24.40 6.31
CA ASN A 287 19.76 25.43 5.96
C ASN A 287 20.20 26.16 7.24
N GLU A 288 21.36 25.79 7.79
CA GLU A 288 21.85 26.33 9.07
C GLU A 288 22.01 27.85 9.12
N ALA A 289 22.13 28.49 7.95
CA ALA A 289 22.31 29.95 7.87
C ALA A 289 21.00 30.72 7.99
N THR A 290 19.87 30.10 7.56
CA THR A 290 18.61 30.82 7.37
C THR A 290 17.39 30.12 7.97
N ALA A 291 17.44 28.84 8.21
CA ALA A 291 16.32 28.08 8.74
C ALA A 291 16.05 28.37 10.22
N ASP A 292 14.78 28.50 10.58
CA ASP A 292 14.40 28.52 12.00
C ASP A 292 14.27 27.08 12.50
N ALA A 293 15.13 26.68 13.41
CA ALA A 293 15.11 25.35 14.00
C ALA A 293 13.80 25.01 14.75
N ASN A 294 13.00 25.99 15.18
CA ASN A 294 11.67 25.79 15.75
C ASN A 294 10.55 25.79 14.68
N GLY A 295 10.89 26.09 13.45
CA GLY A 295 9.96 26.23 12.33
C GLY A 295 9.87 24.99 11.45
N VAL A 296 10.03 23.81 11.99
CA VAL A 296 9.81 22.55 11.25
C VAL A 296 8.38 22.07 11.48
N PHE A 297 7.61 22.00 10.42
CA PHE A 297 6.19 21.64 10.45
C PHE A 297 5.91 20.47 9.54
N VAL A 298 5.05 19.55 9.97
CA VAL A 298 4.47 18.49 9.15
C VAL A 298 2.98 18.75 9.02
N LEU A 299 2.52 18.98 7.79
CA LEU A 299 1.12 19.17 7.47
C LEU A 299 0.58 17.85 6.93
N ARG A 300 -0.43 17.32 7.60
CA ARG A 300 -1.11 16.06 7.24
C ARG A 300 -2.57 16.34 6.95
N LYS A 301 -3.03 15.95 5.76
CA LYS A 301 -4.44 16.05 5.39
C LYS A 301 -5.31 15.35 6.43
N SER A 302 -6.43 15.96 6.79
CA SER A 302 -7.47 15.35 7.64
C SER A 302 -8.73 15.10 6.82
N ASP A 303 -9.57 14.19 7.29
CA ASP A 303 -10.89 13.96 6.69
C ASP A 303 -11.86 15.05 7.17
N LEU A 304 -12.05 16.06 6.32
CA LEU A 304 -12.85 17.23 6.61
C LEU A 304 -14.30 16.88 6.98
N GLU A 305 -14.90 15.92 6.25
CA GLU A 305 -16.29 15.53 6.48
C GLU A 305 -16.49 14.91 7.86
N LYS A 306 -15.49 14.14 8.35
CA LYS A 306 -15.57 13.48 9.65
C LYS A 306 -15.12 14.35 10.81
N THR A 307 -14.10 15.18 10.59
CA THR A 307 -13.41 15.90 11.68
C THR A 307 -13.73 17.37 11.72
N GLY A 308 -14.23 17.96 10.63
CA GLY A 308 -14.38 19.39 10.45
C GLY A 308 -13.02 20.13 10.44
N ILE A 309 -11.91 19.42 10.16
CA ILE A 309 -10.54 19.91 10.17
C ILE A 309 -9.91 19.56 8.83
N ILE A 310 -9.33 20.54 8.12
CA ILE A 310 -8.63 20.34 6.84
C ILE A 310 -7.32 19.58 7.04
N ALA A 311 -6.53 20.01 8.02
CA ALA A 311 -5.19 19.48 8.22
C ALA A 311 -4.81 19.42 9.70
N ASN A 312 -4.08 18.37 10.07
CA ASN A 312 -3.32 18.30 11.30
C ASN A 312 -1.90 18.83 11.01
N VAL A 313 -1.45 19.74 11.81
CA VAL A 313 -0.13 20.34 11.72
C VAL A 313 0.68 19.93 12.94
N TYR A 314 1.82 19.30 12.70
CA TYR A 314 2.73 18.87 13.75
C TYR A 314 3.99 19.73 13.71
N GLN A 315 4.35 20.34 14.84
CA GLN A 315 5.52 21.21 14.96
C GLN A 315 6.63 20.50 15.71
N LEU A 316 7.83 20.47 15.13
CA LEU A 316 9.04 20.02 15.80
C LEU A 316 9.87 21.22 16.24
N HIS A 317 10.24 21.27 17.52
CA HIS A 317 11.17 22.27 18.09
C HIS A 317 12.61 21.74 18.03
N ALA A 318 13.26 21.87 16.89
CA ALA A 318 14.57 21.28 16.61
C ALA A 318 15.78 22.06 17.19
N LYS A 319 15.60 23.07 18.03
CA LYS A 319 16.70 23.75 18.71
C LYS A 319 17.49 22.83 19.65
N ASN A 320 16.82 21.85 20.23
CA ASN A 320 17.46 20.84 21.06
C ASN A 320 17.77 19.63 20.21
N ILE A 321 19.00 19.13 20.24
CA ILE A 321 19.41 17.94 19.50
C ILE A 321 18.57 16.72 19.88
N ALA A 322 18.05 16.64 21.12
CA ALA A 322 17.10 15.63 21.55
C ALA A 322 15.81 15.60 20.70
N ALA A 323 15.42 16.70 20.10
CA ALA A 323 14.28 16.75 19.19
C ALA A 323 14.49 15.91 17.93
N MET A 324 15.73 15.68 17.51
CA MET A 324 16.02 14.77 16.40
C MET A 324 15.66 13.31 16.72
N VAL A 325 15.71 12.92 18.01
CA VAL A 325 15.21 11.60 18.46
C VAL A 325 13.68 11.53 18.34
N LEU A 326 12.97 12.63 18.61
CA LEU A 326 11.53 12.71 18.39
C LEU A 326 11.20 12.69 16.89
N ALA A 327 11.99 13.38 16.07
CA ALA A 327 11.84 13.36 14.61
C ALA A 327 12.09 11.96 14.03
N GLU A 328 12.99 11.19 14.59
CA GLU A 328 13.26 9.80 14.19
C GLU A 328 12.07 8.88 14.53
N GLN A 329 11.37 9.13 15.63
CA GLN A 329 10.19 8.36 16.03
C GLN A 329 8.89 8.85 15.38
N PHE A 330 8.90 10.02 14.72
CA PHE A 330 7.72 10.55 14.04
C PHE A 330 7.63 10.00 12.61
N GLU A 331 6.71 9.05 12.39
CA GLU A 331 6.46 8.46 11.08
C GLU A 331 5.66 9.40 10.19
N LEU A 332 6.18 9.64 9.00
CA LEU A 332 5.51 10.38 7.94
C LEU A 332 4.55 9.46 7.18
N GLN A 333 3.44 10.05 6.73
CA GLN A 333 2.45 9.39 5.90
C GLN A 333 2.55 9.88 4.45
N PRO A 334 2.07 9.10 3.48
CA PRO A 334 1.98 9.57 2.10
C PRO A 334 1.26 10.92 2.01
N HIS A 335 1.79 11.79 1.17
CA HIS A 335 1.30 13.15 0.94
C HIS A 335 1.49 14.13 2.11
N ASP A 336 2.19 13.75 3.19
CA ASP A 336 2.61 14.72 4.18
C ASP A 336 3.49 15.80 3.54
N ILE A 337 3.31 17.05 3.98
CA ILE A 337 4.15 18.17 3.58
C ILE A 337 5.01 18.57 4.78
N VAL A 338 6.31 18.37 4.68
CA VAL A 338 7.28 18.89 5.65
C VAL A 338 7.70 20.26 5.19
N TYR A 339 7.43 21.26 5.98
CA TYR A 339 7.79 22.66 5.68
C TYR A 339 8.72 23.21 6.73
N VAL A 340 9.85 23.75 6.27
CA VAL A 340 10.83 24.43 7.11
C VAL A 340 10.76 25.92 6.84
N THR A 341 10.52 26.71 7.88
CA THR A 341 10.47 28.19 7.75
C THR A 341 11.81 28.81 8.07
N SER A 342 12.15 29.90 7.36
CA SER A 342 13.25 30.80 7.67
C SER A 342 12.87 31.96 8.59
N ALA A 343 11.57 32.11 8.92
CA ALA A 343 11.08 33.24 9.72
C ALA A 343 10.52 32.77 11.07
N PRO A 344 10.62 33.59 12.13
CA PRO A 344 9.95 33.34 13.40
C PRO A 344 8.46 33.02 13.18
N LEU A 345 7.87 32.23 14.08
CA LEU A 345 6.48 31.74 14.05
C LEU A 345 5.41 32.80 13.73
N ALA A 346 5.69 34.07 13.98
CA ALA A 346 4.83 35.21 13.67
C ALA A 346 4.41 35.33 12.18
N ARG A 347 5.08 34.57 11.26
CA ARG A 347 4.74 34.53 9.83
C ARG A 347 4.04 33.24 9.39
N TRP A 348 3.72 32.41 10.36
CA TRP A 348 3.09 31.08 10.11
C TRP A 348 1.79 31.17 9.33
N ASN A 349 0.93 32.14 9.60
CA ASN A 349 -0.34 32.30 8.86
C ASN A 349 -0.12 32.49 7.35
N ARG A 350 0.99 33.14 6.97
CA ARG A 350 1.33 33.27 5.54
C ARG A 350 1.73 31.95 4.91
N VAL A 351 2.39 31.07 5.67
CA VAL A 351 2.79 29.75 5.20
C VAL A 351 1.56 28.88 4.96
N ILE A 352 0.64 28.84 5.91
CA ILE A 352 -0.61 28.08 5.77
C ILE A 352 -1.43 28.57 4.58
N SER A 353 -1.61 29.89 4.45
CA SER A 353 -2.38 30.45 3.33
C SER A 353 -1.77 30.20 1.94
N LEU A 354 -0.45 29.94 1.87
CA LEU A 354 0.24 29.60 0.62
C LEU A 354 0.17 28.10 0.29
N LEU A 355 0.06 27.22 1.30
CA LEU A 355 0.08 25.77 1.11
C LEU A 355 -1.32 25.16 0.97
N LEU A 356 -2.34 25.73 1.61
CA LEU A 356 -3.71 25.25 1.54
C LEU A 356 -4.28 25.16 0.12
N PRO A 357 -4.07 26.13 -0.78
CA PRO A 357 -4.54 26.02 -2.17
C PRO A 357 -3.92 24.84 -2.91
N SER A 358 -2.67 24.44 -2.59
CA SER A 358 -2.01 23.30 -3.25
C SER A 358 -2.52 21.95 -2.75
N VAL A 359 -3.01 21.86 -1.51
CA VAL A 359 -3.65 20.65 -0.99
C VAL A 359 -5.04 20.45 -1.61
N ALA A 360 -5.81 21.52 -1.78
CA ALA A 360 -7.12 21.46 -2.43
C ALA A 360 -7.05 21.11 -3.93
N SER A 361 -5.95 21.50 -4.63
CA SER A 361 -5.79 21.17 -6.05
C SER A 361 -5.40 19.71 -6.31
N VAL A 362 -4.90 18.98 -5.31
CA VAL A 362 -4.62 17.53 -5.45
C VAL A 362 -5.93 16.72 -5.45
N ASP A 363 -6.94 17.13 -4.67
CA ASP A 363 -8.27 16.49 -4.69
C ASP A 363 -8.98 16.64 -6.05
N SER A 364 -8.77 17.77 -6.76
CA SER A 364 -9.37 17.97 -8.09
C SER A 364 -8.72 17.15 -9.20
N LEU A 365 -7.54 16.57 -8.98
CA LEU A 365 -6.88 15.69 -9.94
C LEU A 365 -7.33 14.22 -9.79
N ASP A 366 -7.71 13.80 -8.60
CA ASP A 366 -8.29 12.46 -8.36
C ASP A 366 -9.71 12.35 -8.96
N ASP A 367 -10.51 13.43 -8.93
CA ASP A 367 -11.83 13.46 -9.55
C ASP A 367 -11.79 13.42 -11.09
N ILE A 368 -10.67 13.84 -11.72
CA ILE A 368 -10.50 13.77 -13.20
C ILE A 368 -10.05 12.36 -13.63
N SER A 369 -9.45 11.57 -12.76
CA SER A 369 -9.02 10.21 -13.07
C SER A 369 -10.09 9.13 -12.84
N SER A 370 -11.24 9.49 -12.25
CA SER A 370 -12.35 8.59 -11.92
C SER A 370 -13.58 8.73 -12.83
N ASN A 371 -13.47 9.51 -13.94
CA ASN A 371 -14.50 9.61 -14.99
C ASN A 371 -14.08 8.90 -16.26
#